data_6dc404652b59c224695360eeb3883625
#
_entry.id   6dc404652b59c224695360eeb3883625
#
_cell.length_a   1.000
_cell.length_b   1.000
_cell.length_c   1.000
_cell.angle_alpha   90.00
_cell.angle_beta   90.00
_cell.angle_gamma   90.00
#
_symmetry.space_group_name_H-M   'P 1'
#
loop_
_entity.id
_entity.type
_entity.pdbx_description
1 polymer ?
#
loop_
_entity_poly.entity_id
_entity_poly.type
_entity_poly.pdbx_seq_one_letter_code
_entity_poly.pdbx_strand_id
1 'polypeptide(L)'
;NGERIWVMGHIPPGIDVYATLRKGDICSGTKAETFLVAKDGSLGDVIANNAGVIRLAIFGHTHMDEMKLFVSESGGKVPMKGVASISPVDGNIPSFTVARIDPATSEMSDYTVFTASNKTGIAATWSREYSFREAYHKQSFSALTLTGLASGFDADMPANTPASEAYEQYFDPGSPISPLVIAWHEYACGIDHYTEAGFKACTCAAAK
;
A
#
# COMPACT_ATOMS: atom_id res chain seq x y z
N ASN A 1 22.74 -15.54 -12.25
CA ASN A 1 22.49 -14.81 -13.48
C ASN A 1 22.19 -13.32 -13.30
N GLY A 2 22.03 -12.80 -12.10
CA GLY A 2 21.78 -11.37 -11.84
C GLY A 2 20.42 -10.85 -12.36
N GLU A 3 19.50 -11.71 -12.73
CA GLU A 3 18.15 -11.34 -13.17
C GLU A 3 17.38 -10.71 -12.02
N ARG A 4 16.58 -9.72 -12.35
CA ARG A 4 15.66 -9.04 -11.44
C ARG A 4 14.28 -9.06 -12.04
N ILE A 5 13.28 -9.31 -11.23
CA ILE A 5 11.90 -9.45 -11.69
C ILE A 5 10.96 -8.55 -10.89
N TRP A 6 9.83 -8.25 -11.48
CA TRP A 6 8.67 -7.69 -10.82
C TRP A 6 7.57 -8.72 -10.77
N VAL A 7 6.83 -8.73 -9.67
CA VAL A 7 5.59 -9.50 -9.55
C VAL A 7 4.43 -8.56 -9.83
N MET A 8 3.59 -8.94 -10.78
CA MET A 8 2.39 -8.17 -11.11
C MET A 8 1.16 -9.07 -11.01
N GLY A 9 0.14 -8.57 -10.36
CA GLY A 9 -1.15 -9.27 -10.21
C GLY A 9 -2.30 -8.30 -10.04
N HIS A 10 -3.53 -8.83 -10.01
CA HIS A 10 -4.70 -8.00 -9.77
C HIS A 10 -4.99 -7.90 -8.28
N ILE A 11 -5.25 -9.03 -7.62
CA ILE A 11 -5.59 -9.07 -6.20
C ILE A 11 -4.29 -9.14 -5.38
N PRO A 12 -4.04 -8.19 -4.46
CA PRO A 12 -2.84 -8.22 -3.63
C PRO A 12 -2.89 -9.35 -2.59
N PRO A 13 -1.76 -9.90 -2.16
CA PRO A 13 -1.72 -10.71 -0.96
C PRO A 13 -1.82 -9.84 0.30
N GLY A 14 -2.37 -10.40 1.38
CA GLY A 14 -2.38 -9.77 2.70
C GLY A 14 -3.76 -9.38 3.20
N ILE A 15 -3.77 -8.48 4.17
CA ILE A 15 -4.99 -8.08 4.88
C ILE A 15 -5.82 -7.13 4.01
N ASP A 16 -7.13 -7.41 3.93
CA ASP A 16 -8.15 -6.48 3.52
C ASP A 16 -8.61 -5.69 4.76
N VAL A 17 -8.00 -4.54 4.96
CA VAL A 17 -8.27 -3.70 6.13
C VAL A 17 -9.73 -3.23 6.12
N TYR A 18 -10.23 -2.78 4.96
CA TYR A 18 -11.59 -2.29 4.82
C TYR A 18 -12.63 -3.36 5.16
N ALA A 19 -12.51 -4.55 4.56
CA ALA A 19 -13.45 -5.65 4.84
C ALA A 19 -13.33 -6.15 6.30
N THR A 20 -12.13 -6.14 6.88
CA THR A 20 -11.91 -6.48 8.28
C THR A 20 -12.66 -5.53 9.20
N LEU A 21 -12.50 -4.23 9.03
CA LEU A 21 -13.17 -3.21 9.84
C LEU A 21 -14.70 -3.26 9.73
N ARG A 22 -15.22 -3.58 8.56
CA ARG A 22 -16.66 -3.75 8.36
C ARG A 22 -17.26 -4.95 9.10
N LYS A 23 -16.45 -5.96 9.41
CA LYS A 23 -16.89 -7.14 10.18
C LYS A 23 -16.87 -6.91 11.68
N GLY A 24 -16.02 -6.02 12.15
CA GLY A 24 -15.92 -5.69 13.56
C GLY A 24 -14.49 -5.47 14.03
N ASP A 25 -14.33 -5.30 15.33
CA ASP A 25 -13.04 -5.06 15.96
C ASP A 25 -12.21 -6.35 16.05
N ILE A 26 -11.03 -6.32 15.45
CA ILE A 26 -10.07 -7.44 15.45
C ILE A 26 -9.55 -7.74 16.87
N CYS A 27 -9.45 -6.73 17.73
CA CYS A 27 -8.96 -6.87 19.09
C CYS A 27 -10.00 -7.57 19.99
N SER A 28 -11.27 -7.49 19.62
CA SER A 28 -12.38 -8.18 20.28
C SER A 28 -12.65 -9.59 19.73
N GLY A 29 -11.77 -10.12 18.87
CA GLY A 29 -11.87 -11.50 18.38
C GLY A 29 -12.41 -11.66 16.96
N THR A 30 -12.71 -10.58 16.25
CA THR A 30 -12.99 -10.62 14.81
C THR A 30 -11.78 -11.17 14.07
N LYS A 31 -11.99 -12.03 13.08
CA LYS A 31 -10.92 -12.50 12.19
C LYS A 31 -10.66 -11.48 11.11
N ALA A 32 -9.38 -11.30 10.78
CA ALA A 32 -9.01 -10.47 9.66
C ALA A 32 -9.49 -11.08 8.33
N GLU A 33 -10.01 -10.23 7.46
CA GLU A 33 -10.23 -10.58 6.07
C GLU A 33 -8.91 -10.48 5.30
N THR A 34 -8.72 -11.42 4.38
CA THR A 34 -7.50 -11.49 3.58
C THR A 34 -7.85 -11.66 2.11
N PHE A 35 -7.11 -10.99 1.24
CA PHE A 35 -7.34 -11.08 -0.21
C PHE A 35 -6.89 -12.41 -0.78
N LEU A 36 -5.61 -12.73 -0.67
CA LEU A 36 -5.03 -13.98 -1.13
C LEU A 36 -4.29 -14.67 0.01
N VAL A 37 -4.82 -15.79 0.46
CA VAL A 37 -4.20 -16.65 1.47
C VAL A 37 -3.93 -18.02 0.85
N ALA A 38 -2.66 -18.40 0.79
CA ALA A 38 -2.29 -19.78 0.53
C ALA A 38 -2.26 -20.54 1.86
N LYS A 39 -2.70 -21.81 1.85
CA LYS A 39 -2.72 -22.67 3.06
C LYS A 39 -1.33 -22.93 3.65
N ASP A 40 -0.29 -22.87 2.82
CA ASP A 40 1.07 -23.29 3.15
C ASP A 40 2.11 -22.16 2.94
N GLY A 41 1.77 -20.98 3.32
CA GLY A 41 2.55 -19.77 3.10
C GLY A 41 1.82 -18.80 2.17
N SER A 42 1.84 -17.53 2.52
CA SER A 42 1.17 -16.51 1.71
C SER A 42 2.01 -16.21 0.46
N LEU A 43 1.37 -15.73 -0.59
CA LEU A 43 2.10 -15.18 -1.74
C LEU A 43 3.06 -14.05 -1.29
N GLY A 44 2.69 -13.30 -0.24
CA GLY A 44 3.56 -12.30 0.38
C GLY A 44 4.85 -12.88 0.92
N ASP A 45 4.80 -14.07 1.60
CA ASP A 45 5.98 -14.76 2.09
C ASP A 45 6.88 -15.22 0.94
N VAL A 46 6.29 -15.76 -0.12
CA VAL A 46 7.05 -16.16 -1.31
C VAL A 46 7.76 -14.96 -1.94
N ILE A 47 7.06 -13.84 -2.08
CA ILE A 47 7.64 -12.60 -2.62
C ILE A 47 8.81 -12.14 -1.72
N ALA A 48 8.60 -12.04 -0.41
CA ALA A 48 9.60 -11.54 0.53
C ALA A 48 10.82 -12.47 0.66
N ASN A 49 10.61 -13.78 0.66
CA ASN A 49 11.71 -14.77 0.70
C ASN A 49 12.59 -14.73 -0.56
N ASN A 50 12.10 -14.18 -1.66
CA ASN A 50 12.83 -14.00 -2.91
C ASN A 50 13.29 -12.54 -3.15
N ALA A 51 13.43 -11.72 -2.11
CA ALA A 51 13.85 -10.32 -2.19
C ALA A 51 15.21 -10.09 -2.89
N GLY A 52 16.05 -11.12 -2.98
CA GLY A 52 17.29 -11.09 -3.76
C GLY A 52 17.06 -10.93 -5.26
N VAL A 53 15.91 -11.36 -5.78
CA VAL A 53 15.53 -11.34 -7.20
C VAL A 53 14.34 -10.43 -7.44
N ILE A 54 13.29 -10.50 -6.61
CA ILE A 54 12.09 -9.68 -6.73
C ILE A 54 12.40 -8.28 -6.18
N ARG A 55 12.25 -7.27 -7.03
CA ARG A 55 12.54 -5.86 -6.67
C ARG A 55 11.31 -5.02 -6.41
N LEU A 56 10.17 -5.43 -6.96
CA LEU A 56 8.93 -4.70 -6.88
C LEU A 56 7.74 -5.66 -7.04
N ALA A 57 6.69 -5.42 -6.28
CA ALA A 57 5.38 -6.00 -6.51
C ALA A 57 4.37 -4.90 -6.87
N ILE A 58 3.48 -5.16 -7.83
CA ILE A 58 2.45 -4.21 -8.29
C ILE A 58 1.12 -4.94 -8.32
N PHE A 59 0.13 -4.36 -7.64
CA PHE A 59 -1.23 -4.91 -7.58
C PHE A 59 -2.28 -3.82 -7.75
N GLY A 60 -3.51 -4.22 -8.02
CA GLY A 60 -4.68 -3.35 -8.10
C GLY A 60 -5.76 -3.79 -7.11
N HIS A 61 -6.99 -3.94 -7.56
CA HIS A 61 -8.17 -4.48 -6.88
C HIS A 61 -8.85 -3.54 -5.89
N THR A 62 -8.12 -2.93 -4.98
CA THR A 62 -8.68 -2.04 -3.94
C THR A 62 -9.15 -0.70 -4.50
N HIS A 63 -8.72 -0.35 -5.70
CA HIS A 63 -8.91 0.93 -6.36
C HIS A 63 -8.22 2.12 -5.67
N MET A 64 -7.52 1.87 -4.58
CA MET A 64 -6.80 2.87 -3.79
C MET A 64 -5.32 2.95 -4.15
N ASP A 65 -4.72 4.08 -3.84
CA ASP A 65 -3.27 4.28 -3.97
C ASP A 65 -2.57 3.77 -2.70
N GLU A 66 -2.25 2.49 -2.70
CA GLU A 66 -1.68 1.82 -1.54
C GLU A 66 -0.18 1.62 -1.65
N MET A 67 0.48 1.56 -0.50
CA MET A 67 1.82 1.00 -0.37
C MET A 67 1.81 -0.12 0.67
N LYS A 68 2.51 -1.21 0.38
CA LYS A 68 2.74 -2.30 1.33
C LYS A 68 4.20 -2.75 1.27
N LEU A 69 4.64 -3.41 2.32
CA LEU A 69 5.97 -4.00 2.42
C LEU A 69 5.83 -5.46 2.82
N PHE A 70 6.21 -6.37 1.93
CA PHE A 70 6.30 -7.78 2.28
C PHE A 70 7.61 -8.03 3.02
N VAL A 71 7.52 -8.61 4.20
CA VAL A 71 8.66 -8.85 5.10
C VAL A 71 8.70 -10.33 5.47
N SER A 72 9.78 -11.03 5.10
CA SER A 72 9.95 -12.43 5.50
C SER A 72 10.59 -12.57 6.87
N GLU A 73 10.41 -13.73 7.51
CA GLU A 73 11.09 -14.07 8.77
C GLU A 73 12.62 -14.03 8.65
N SER A 74 13.15 -14.29 7.46
CA SER A 74 14.59 -14.19 7.16
C SER A 74 15.08 -12.76 6.94
N GLY A 75 14.19 -11.75 7.03
CA GLY A 75 14.53 -10.35 6.85
C GLY A 75 14.48 -9.86 5.40
N GLY A 76 14.09 -10.70 4.45
CA GLY A 76 13.84 -10.27 3.06
C GLY A 76 12.69 -9.26 3.01
N LYS A 77 12.82 -8.22 2.18
CA LYS A 77 11.83 -7.14 2.07
C LYS A 77 11.60 -6.77 0.62
N VAL A 78 10.34 -6.72 0.20
CA VAL A 78 9.93 -6.30 -1.15
C VAL A 78 8.83 -5.25 -1.05
N PRO A 79 9.02 -4.06 -1.65
CA PRO A 79 8.01 -3.03 -1.69
C PRO A 79 6.88 -3.44 -2.63
N MET A 80 5.65 -3.10 -2.27
CA MET A 80 4.46 -3.28 -3.09
C MET A 80 3.77 -1.95 -3.32
N LYS A 81 3.44 -1.66 -4.59
CA LYS A 81 2.59 -0.56 -5.00
C LYS A 81 1.20 -1.09 -5.36
N GLY A 82 0.19 -0.69 -4.59
CA GLY A 82 -1.21 -0.78 -5.00
C GLY A 82 -1.52 0.39 -5.91
N VAL A 83 -1.99 0.14 -7.13
CA VAL A 83 -2.31 1.21 -8.07
C VAL A 83 -3.80 1.56 -8.01
N ALA A 84 -4.07 2.84 -7.90
CA ALA A 84 -5.42 3.36 -7.97
C ALA A 84 -6.06 3.09 -9.33
N SER A 85 -7.39 3.02 -9.36
CA SER A 85 -8.12 2.54 -10.53
C SER A 85 -8.50 3.66 -11.49
N ILE A 86 -8.41 3.33 -12.78
CA ILE A 86 -9.03 4.13 -13.85
C ILE A 86 -10.54 3.91 -13.93
N SER A 87 -11.06 2.84 -13.31
CA SER A 87 -12.50 2.56 -13.22
C SER A 87 -13.14 3.28 -12.03
N PRO A 88 -14.22 4.04 -12.22
CA PRO A 88 -14.90 4.73 -11.13
C PRO A 88 -15.96 3.85 -10.42
N VAL A 89 -15.91 2.54 -10.55
CA VAL A 89 -16.99 1.62 -10.13
C VAL A 89 -17.26 1.70 -8.62
N ASP A 90 -16.26 1.99 -7.81
CA ASP A 90 -16.39 2.15 -6.36
C ASP A 90 -16.59 3.62 -5.92
N GLY A 91 -16.85 4.50 -6.89
CA GLY A 91 -17.06 5.93 -6.65
C GLY A 91 -15.78 6.76 -6.55
N ASN A 92 -14.62 6.12 -6.74
CA ASN A 92 -13.31 6.76 -6.80
C ASN A 92 -13.18 7.67 -8.04
N ILE A 93 -12.26 8.61 -7.97
CA ILE A 93 -11.85 9.41 -9.14
C ILE A 93 -10.96 8.54 -10.04
N PRO A 94 -11.25 8.44 -11.36
CA PRO A 94 -10.37 7.74 -12.28
C PRO A 94 -8.94 8.26 -12.19
N SER A 95 -7.98 7.36 -12.00
CA SER A 95 -6.58 7.72 -11.85
C SER A 95 -5.65 6.66 -12.45
N PHE A 96 -4.43 7.05 -12.77
CA PHE A 96 -3.39 6.15 -13.21
C PHE A 96 -2.02 6.59 -12.69
N THR A 97 -1.10 5.65 -12.64
CA THR A 97 0.25 5.86 -12.13
C THR A 97 1.28 5.73 -13.24
N VAL A 98 2.19 6.68 -13.33
CA VAL A 98 3.39 6.63 -14.18
C VAL A 98 4.61 6.41 -13.30
N ALA A 99 5.24 5.24 -13.42
CA ALA A 99 6.40 4.87 -12.65
C ALA A 99 7.71 5.20 -13.38
N ARG A 100 8.70 5.65 -12.63
CA ARG A 100 10.09 5.79 -13.08
C ARG A 100 10.91 4.66 -12.49
N ILE A 101 11.47 3.85 -13.36
CA ILE A 101 12.28 2.69 -12.98
C ILE A 101 13.75 2.96 -13.24
N ASP A 102 14.59 2.60 -12.28
CA ASP A 102 16.02 2.58 -12.46
C ASP A 102 16.41 1.31 -13.22
N PRO A 103 16.95 1.42 -14.45
CA PRO A 103 17.29 0.25 -15.27
C PRO A 103 18.47 -0.56 -14.69
N ALA A 104 19.31 0.04 -13.85
CA ALA A 104 20.45 -0.65 -13.25
C ALA A 104 20.05 -1.51 -12.06
N THR A 105 19.05 -1.08 -11.28
CA THR A 105 18.59 -1.78 -10.06
C THR A 105 17.25 -2.46 -10.23
N SER A 106 16.49 -2.13 -11.29
CA SER A 106 15.08 -2.53 -11.50
C SER A 106 14.16 -2.09 -10.36
N GLU A 107 14.54 -1.09 -9.59
CA GLU A 107 13.75 -0.52 -8.51
C GLU A 107 12.94 0.68 -9.02
N MET A 108 11.81 0.93 -8.38
CA MET A 108 11.02 2.14 -8.64
C MET A 108 11.68 3.33 -7.95
N SER A 109 12.27 4.23 -8.75
CA SER A 109 12.91 5.44 -8.21
C SER A 109 11.89 6.52 -7.87
N ASP A 110 10.74 6.56 -8.55
CA ASP A 110 9.64 7.50 -8.30
C ASP A 110 8.38 7.00 -8.99
N TYR A 111 7.24 7.55 -8.60
CA TYR A 111 6.03 7.46 -9.40
C TYR A 111 5.22 8.76 -9.29
N THR A 112 4.39 9.01 -10.30
CA THR A 112 3.48 10.15 -10.34
C THR A 112 2.07 9.65 -10.58
N VAL A 113 1.12 10.13 -9.79
CA VAL A 113 -0.31 9.84 -9.95
C VAL A 113 -0.97 10.97 -10.71
N PHE A 114 -1.81 10.60 -11.66
CA PHE A 114 -2.64 11.50 -12.46
C PHE A 114 -4.10 11.16 -12.21
N THR A 115 -4.90 12.19 -11.99
CA THR A 115 -6.34 12.07 -11.71
C THR A 115 -7.18 12.78 -12.76
N ALA A 116 -8.38 12.26 -12.98
CA ALA A 116 -9.38 12.89 -13.83
C ALA A 116 -10.07 14.03 -13.09
N SER A 117 -10.55 15.03 -13.83
CA SER A 117 -11.30 16.17 -13.27
C SER A 117 -12.74 15.84 -12.84
N ASN A 118 -13.20 14.60 -13.09
CA ASN A 118 -14.53 14.14 -12.68
C ASN A 118 -14.56 12.63 -12.47
N LYS A 119 -15.58 12.16 -11.73
CA LYS A 119 -15.76 10.74 -11.36
C LYS A 119 -16.02 9.79 -12.52
N THR A 120 -16.53 10.28 -13.64
CA THR A 120 -16.85 9.41 -14.79
C THR A 120 -15.67 9.20 -15.72
N GLY A 121 -14.68 10.09 -15.68
CA GLY A 121 -13.58 10.14 -16.64
C GLY A 121 -14.02 10.58 -18.06
N ILE A 122 -15.31 10.71 -18.32
CA ILE A 122 -15.84 11.12 -19.64
C ILE A 122 -15.62 12.62 -19.82
N ALA A 123 -14.98 12.99 -20.93
CA ALA A 123 -14.58 14.37 -21.23
C ALA A 123 -13.75 15.04 -20.10
N ALA A 124 -13.11 14.22 -19.26
CA ALA A 124 -12.26 14.71 -18.17
C ALA A 124 -10.94 15.28 -18.72
N THR A 125 -10.44 16.30 -18.04
CA THR A 125 -9.03 16.67 -18.12
C THR A 125 -8.24 15.84 -17.11
N TRP A 126 -7.00 15.51 -17.46
CA TRP A 126 -6.11 14.77 -16.58
C TRP A 126 -5.02 15.69 -16.07
N SER A 127 -4.82 15.69 -14.78
CA SER A 127 -3.78 16.47 -14.14
C SER A 127 -2.94 15.63 -13.20
N ARG A 128 -1.70 16.05 -13.05
CA ARG A 128 -0.82 15.48 -12.01
C ARG A 128 -1.40 15.84 -10.65
N GLU A 129 -1.53 14.86 -9.79
CA GLU A 129 -1.92 15.06 -8.40
C GLU A 129 -0.67 15.18 -7.52
N TYR A 130 0.19 14.15 -7.50
CA TYR A 130 1.42 14.15 -6.72
C TYR A 130 2.50 13.25 -7.33
N SER A 131 3.74 13.33 -6.82
CA SER A 131 4.74 12.28 -6.97
C SER A 131 5.21 11.79 -5.61
N PHE A 132 5.63 10.52 -5.55
CA PHE A 132 6.08 9.90 -4.31
C PHE A 132 7.22 10.67 -3.65
N ARG A 133 8.23 11.06 -4.44
CA ARG A 133 9.40 11.76 -3.91
C ARG A 133 9.07 13.10 -3.28
N GLU A 134 8.14 13.84 -3.87
CA GLU A 134 7.71 15.14 -3.33
C GLU A 134 6.82 14.98 -2.11
N ALA A 135 5.80 14.10 -2.18
CA ALA A 135 4.83 13.91 -1.11
C ALA A 135 5.48 13.37 0.19
N TYR A 136 6.40 12.40 0.06
CA TYR A 136 7.00 11.76 1.21
C TYR A 136 8.43 12.25 1.52
N HIS A 137 8.99 13.17 0.73
CA HIS A 137 10.37 13.67 0.87
C HIS A 137 11.40 12.51 0.90
N LYS A 138 11.22 11.52 0.04
CA LYS A 138 12.07 10.33 -0.08
C LYS A 138 12.77 10.27 -1.43
N GLN A 139 13.88 9.53 -1.50
CA GLN A 139 14.67 9.44 -2.73
C GLN A 139 14.17 8.36 -3.70
N SER A 140 13.50 7.31 -3.21
CA SER A 140 13.00 6.21 -4.02
C SER A 140 11.88 5.46 -3.31
N PHE A 141 11.03 4.79 -4.09
CA PHE A 141 10.06 3.82 -3.58
C PHE A 141 10.75 2.47 -3.42
N SER A 142 11.46 2.29 -2.33
CA SER A 142 12.28 1.09 -2.05
C SER A 142 11.87 0.42 -0.74
N ALA A 143 12.32 -0.83 -0.56
CA ALA A 143 12.08 -1.56 0.70
C ALA A 143 12.61 -0.81 1.93
N LEU A 144 13.78 -0.18 1.81
CA LEU A 144 14.34 0.64 2.90
C LEU A 144 13.46 1.84 3.22
N THR A 145 13.00 2.53 2.20
CA THR A 145 12.12 3.70 2.36
C THR A 145 10.79 3.31 3.00
N LEU A 146 10.16 2.23 2.51
CA LEU A 146 8.89 1.78 3.07
C LEU A 146 9.03 1.25 4.50
N THR A 147 10.14 0.62 4.84
CA THR A 147 10.42 0.26 6.26
C THR A 147 10.40 1.50 7.16
N GLY A 148 11.04 2.59 6.73
CA GLY A 148 11.05 3.83 7.50
C GLY A 148 9.70 4.52 7.57
N LEU A 149 8.90 4.47 6.48
CA LEU A 149 7.54 5.02 6.46
C LEU A 149 6.61 4.20 7.37
N ALA A 150 6.58 2.86 7.25
CA ALA A 150 5.76 2.00 8.10
C ALA A 150 6.05 2.23 9.59
N SER A 151 7.33 2.21 10.00
CA SER A 151 7.70 2.51 11.39
C SER A 151 7.31 3.92 11.83
N GLY A 152 7.36 4.90 10.93
CA GLY A 152 6.92 6.26 11.21
C GLY A 152 5.41 6.36 11.41
N PHE A 153 4.65 5.66 10.60
CA PHE A 153 3.19 5.63 10.68
C PHE A 153 2.70 4.90 11.94
N ASP A 154 3.33 3.77 12.30
CA ASP A 154 3.03 3.06 13.55
C ASP A 154 3.27 3.92 14.80
N ALA A 155 4.28 4.79 14.76
CA ALA A 155 4.61 5.70 15.85
C ALA A 155 3.73 6.96 15.88
N ASP A 156 3.05 7.28 14.77
CA ASP A 156 2.23 8.49 14.59
C ASP A 156 0.74 8.18 14.69
N MET A 157 0.29 7.80 15.89
CA MET A 157 -1.12 7.46 16.15
C MET A 157 -2.13 8.55 15.78
N PRO A 158 -1.82 9.86 15.96
CA PRO A 158 -2.73 10.94 15.54
C PRO A 158 -2.68 11.26 14.04
N ALA A 159 -1.84 10.60 13.25
CA ALA A 159 -1.65 10.85 11.81
C ALA A 159 -1.32 12.32 11.47
N ASN A 160 -0.45 12.94 12.26
CA ASN A 160 -0.17 14.38 12.14
C ASN A 160 1.27 14.71 11.67
N THR A 161 2.05 13.71 11.30
CA THR A 161 3.32 13.96 10.62
C THR A 161 3.08 14.26 9.13
N PRO A 162 3.96 15.02 8.46
CA PRO A 162 3.81 15.31 7.04
C PRO A 162 3.70 14.06 6.15
N ALA A 163 4.34 12.95 6.54
CA ALA A 163 4.25 11.69 5.79
C ALA A 163 2.89 10.98 5.99
N SER A 164 2.36 11.02 7.21
CA SER A 164 1.03 10.48 7.52
C SER A 164 -0.08 11.27 6.83
N GLU A 165 -0.02 12.61 6.93
CA GLU A 165 -0.94 13.51 6.22
C GLU A 165 -0.90 13.28 4.70
N ALA A 166 0.28 13.09 4.12
CA ALA A 166 0.42 12.76 2.70
C ALA A 166 -0.19 11.40 2.35
N TYR A 167 -0.03 10.37 3.20
CA TYR A 167 -0.63 9.07 2.96
C TYR A 167 -2.14 9.12 3.07
N GLU A 168 -2.69 9.81 4.06
CA GLU A 168 -4.13 10.05 4.15
C GLU A 168 -4.66 10.78 2.92
N GLN A 169 -4.02 11.87 2.54
CA GLN A 169 -4.46 12.71 1.41
C GLN A 169 -4.49 11.96 0.08
N TYR A 170 -3.49 11.12 -0.19
CA TYR A 170 -3.29 10.51 -1.50
C TYR A 170 -3.75 9.05 -1.59
N PHE A 171 -4.26 8.47 -0.50
CA PHE A 171 -4.74 7.10 -0.49
C PHE A 171 -5.91 6.86 -1.44
N ASP A 172 -6.85 7.79 -1.52
CA ASP A 172 -7.95 7.80 -2.50
C ASP A 172 -7.77 8.99 -3.44
N PRO A 173 -7.03 8.82 -4.55
CA PRO A 173 -6.63 9.91 -5.41
C PRO A 173 -7.80 10.74 -5.93
N GLY A 174 -7.66 12.08 -5.86
CA GLY A 174 -8.68 13.03 -6.28
C GLY A 174 -9.88 13.14 -5.33
N SER A 175 -9.93 12.34 -4.26
CA SER A 175 -11.00 12.39 -3.27
C SER A 175 -10.69 13.43 -2.18
N PRO A 176 -11.67 14.23 -1.76
CA PRO A 176 -11.50 15.15 -0.63
C PRO A 176 -11.56 14.45 0.73
N ILE A 177 -11.92 13.17 0.78
CA ILE A 177 -12.10 12.40 2.01
C ILE A 177 -11.43 11.04 1.84
N SER A 178 -10.45 10.75 2.69
CA SER A 178 -9.78 9.47 2.75
C SER A 178 -10.45 8.55 3.77
N PRO A 179 -10.61 7.25 3.49
CA PRO A 179 -11.06 6.28 4.48
C PRO A 179 -10.08 6.12 5.65
N LEU A 180 -8.83 6.53 5.49
CA LEU A 180 -7.80 6.45 6.53
C LEU A 180 -8.10 7.36 7.73
N VAL A 181 -8.83 8.46 7.53
CA VAL A 181 -9.18 9.41 8.60
C VAL A 181 -9.90 8.72 9.79
N ILE A 182 -10.66 7.67 9.53
CA ILE A 182 -11.43 6.97 10.56
C ILE A 182 -10.77 5.67 11.06
N ALA A 183 -9.69 5.22 10.43
CA ALA A 183 -9.06 3.94 10.72
C ALA A 183 -7.54 3.99 10.46
N TRP A 184 -6.91 5.11 10.76
CA TRP A 184 -5.50 5.34 10.48
C TRP A 184 -4.60 4.21 10.96
N HIS A 185 -4.76 3.81 12.22
CA HIS A 185 -3.89 2.82 12.84
C HIS A 185 -3.96 1.45 12.15
N GLU A 186 -5.15 1.00 11.79
CA GLU A 186 -5.34 -0.26 11.10
C GLU A 186 -4.71 -0.22 9.68
N TYR A 187 -4.87 0.88 8.98
CA TYR A 187 -4.23 1.03 7.67
C TYR A 187 -2.71 1.15 7.76
N ALA A 188 -2.17 1.84 8.78
CA ALA A 188 -0.74 1.90 9.06
C ALA A 188 -0.18 0.49 9.34
N CYS A 189 -0.82 -0.27 10.24
CA CYS A 189 -0.47 -1.67 10.51
C CYS A 189 -0.55 -2.56 9.27
N GLY A 190 -1.50 -2.32 8.37
CA GLY A 190 -1.68 -3.08 7.14
C GLY A 190 -0.57 -2.90 6.10
N ILE A 191 0.37 -1.96 6.32
CA ILE A 191 1.45 -1.72 5.37
C ILE A 191 2.47 -2.87 5.38
N ASP A 192 2.92 -3.31 6.55
CA ASP A 192 3.96 -4.34 6.67
C ASP A 192 3.55 -5.57 7.48
N HIS A 193 2.34 -5.58 8.03
CA HIS A 193 1.75 -6.72 8.71
C HIS A 193 0.64 -7.36 7.84
N TYR A 194 1.04 -8.18 6.88
CA TYR A 194 0.13 -8.80 5.91
C TYR A 194 -0.45 -10.16 6.34
N THR A 195 -0.06 -10.68 7.51
CA THR A 195 -0.66 -11.88 8.13
C THR A 195 -1.65 -11.50 9.22
N GLU A 196 -2.68 -12.33 9.46
CA GLU A 196 -3.67 -12.08 10.52
C GLU A 196 -3.00 -11.90 11.89
N ALA A 197 -2.02 -12.74 12.22
CA ALA A 197 -1.33 -12.67 13.52
C ALA A 197 -0.53 -11.39 13.68
N GLY A 198 0.23 -11.00 12.65
CA GLY A 198 1.02 -9.76 12.65
C GLY A 198 0.13 -8.52 12.71
N PHE A 199 -0.90 -8.47 11.86
CA PHE A 199 -1.84 -7.37 11.83
C PHE A 199 -2.55 -7.18 13.18
N LYS A 200 -3.06 -8.27 13.77
CA LYS A 200 -3.67 -8.23 15.10
C LYS A 200 -2.69 -7.78 16.18
N ALA A 201 -1.45 -8.26 16.14
CA ALA A 201 -0.43 -7.87 17.11
C ALA A 201 -0.13 -6.37 17.04
N CYS A 202 -0.03 -5.80 15.83
CA CYS A 202 0.17 -4.37 15.61
C CYS A 202 -1.06 -3.57 16.08
N THR A 203 -2.23 -3.84 15.51
CA THR A 203 -3.46 -3.09 15.78
C THR A 203 -3.86 -3.10 17.25
N CYS A 204 -3.65 -4.21 17.97
CA CYS A 204 -4.05 -4.32 19.36
C CYS A 204 -2.96 -3.92 20.37
N ALA A 205 -1.78 -3.56 19.93
CA ALA A 205 -0.72 -3.07 20.84
C ALA A 205 -1.04 -1.67 21.41
N ALA A 206 -1.69 -0.82 20.64
CA ALA A 206 -2.05 0.53 21.02
C ALA A 206 -3.26 0.61 21.98
N ALA A 207 -4.01 -0.48 22.14
CA ALA A 207 -5.20 -0.53 23.03
C ALA A 207 -4.85 -0.79 24.51
N LYS A 208 -3.56 -0.83 24.87
CA LYS A 208 -3.06 -0.98 26.24
C LYS A 208 -2.53 0.33 26.77
#